data_7e104c304fa8492dd5ff7eb9ea731abc
#
_entry.id   7e104c304fa8492dd5ff7eb9ea731abc
#
_cell.length_a   1.000
_cell.length_b   1.000
_cell.length_c   1.000
_cell.angle_alpha   90.00
_cell.angle_beta   90.00
_cell.angle_gamma   90.00
#
_symmetry.space_group_name_H-M   'P 1'
#
loop_
_entity.id
_entity.type
_entity.pdbx_description
1 polymer ?
#
loop_
_entity_poly.entity_id
_entity_poly.type
_entity_poly.pdbx_seq_one_letter_code
_entity_poly.pdbx_strand_id
1 'polypeptide(L)'
;MKIALDAAKGLAFLHGAERSIIYRDFKTSNILLDGDFNAKLSDFGLAKDGPMGDQTHVSTRVMGTYGYAAPEYVMTGHLTARSDVYGFGVVLLELLLGRRALDKGRPSREHNLVEWARPLLNHNKKVLRILDPRMEGQYSVKTAKKVTNLAYQCLSQNPKGRPLMSQVVELLEGVQSKDEDEMFQTNEKGVTLYEDSGLSSCTPETRNPDTGNGRRKPANGRSNSEPSTECDLYNPCSDFAVSSPVRS
;
A
#
# COMPACT_ATOMS: atom_id res chain seq x y z
N MET A 1 -4.77 3.10 6.05
CA MET A 1 -5.94 3.20 5.13
C MET A 1 -6.19 4.60 4.60
N LYS A 2 -5.92 5.68 5.38
CA LYS A 2 -6.13 7.09 4.98
C LYS A 2 -5.55 7.41 3.60
N ILE A 3 -4.27 7.11 3.35
CA ILE A 3 -3.60 7.36 2.06
C ILE A 3 -4.34 6.70 0.89
N ALA A 4 -4.77 5.45 1.04
CA ALA A 4 -5.52 4.74 0.00
C ALA A 4 -6.89 5.38 -0.26
N LEU A 5 -7.59 5.82 0.79
CA LEU A 5 -8.88 6.50 0.69
C LEU A 5 -8.74 7.85 -0.02
N ASP A 6 -7.77 8.67 0.37
CA ASP A 6 -7.55 9.99 -0.24
C ASP A 6 -7.19 9.85 -1.74
N ALA A 7 -6.31 8.92 -2.07
CA ALA A 7 -5.96 8.63 -3.46
C ALA A 7 -7.16 8.11 -4.27
N ALA A 8 -8.01 7.27 -3.65
CA ALA A 8 -9.26 6.80 -4.27
C ALA A 8 -10.23 7.96 -4.52
N LYS A 9 -10.37 8.90 -3.58
CA LYS A 9 -11.19 10.12 -3.74
C LYS A 9 -10.69 10.98 -4.91
N GLY A 10 -9.37 11.12 -5.03
CA GLY A 10 -8.77 11.84 -6.18
C GLY A 10 -9.13 11.20 -7.53
N LEU A 11 -9.02 9.89 -7.67
CA LEU A 11 -9.42 9.18 -8.89
C LEU A 11 -10.93 9.23 -9.11
N ALA A 12 -11.74 9.06 -8.04
CA ALA A 12 -13.19 9.14 -8.16
C ALA A 12 -13.67 10.51 -8.64
N PHE A 13 -13.02 11.58 -8.18
CA PHE A 13 -13.28 12.95 -8.65
C PHE A 13 -12.99 13.10 -10.15
N LEU A 14 -11.83 12.60 -10.63
CA LEU A 14 -11.46 12.65 -12.05
C LEU A 14 -12.43 11.85 -12.92
N HIS A 15 -12.79 10.65 -12.49
CA HIS A 15 -13.69 9.75 -13.23
C HIS A 15 -15.14 10.24 -13.24
N GLY A 16 -15.56 10.95 -12.19
CA GLY A 16 -16.93 11.47 -12.02
C GLY A 16 -17.13 12.88 -12.56
N ALA A 17 -16.10 13.52 -13.12
CA ALA A 17 -16.21 14.83 -13.75
C ALA A 17 -17.19 14.79 -14.92
N GLU A 18 -17.84 15.92 -15.25
CA GLU A 18 -18.72 16.07 -16.43
C GLU A 18 -18.06 15.57 -17.71
N ARG A 19 -16.79 15.91 -17.89
CA ARG A 19 -15.89 15.26 -18.83
C ARG A 19 -14.96 14.35 -18.03
N SER A 20 -15.25 13.05 -18.03
CA SER A 20 -14.44 12.05 -17.33
C SER A 20 -12.98 12.17 -17.74
N ILE A 21 -12.07 12.15 -16.77
CA ILE A 21 -10.62 12.20 -17.00
C ILE A 21 -10.02 10.88 -16.55
N ILE A 22 -9.24 10.26 -17.44
CA ILE A 22 -8.45 9.06 -17.15
C ILE A 22 -7.04 9.52 -16.79
N TYR A 23 -6.58 9.17 -15.60
CA TYR A 23 -5.29 9.61 -15.05
C TYR A 23 -4.10 8.94 -15.75
N ARG A 24 -4.22 7.64 -16.07
CA ARG A 24 -3.33 6.84 -16.93
C ARG A 24 -2.00 6.40 -16.30
N ASP A 25 -1.38 7.15 -15.38
CA ASP A 25 -0.12 6.78 -14.73
C ASP A 25 -0.25 6.74 -13.21
N PHE A 26 -1.24 6.00 -12.72
CA PHE A 26 -1.48 5.85 -11.29
C PHE A 26 -0.44 4.93 -10.67
N LYS A 27 0.41 5.50 -9.81
CA LYS A 27 1.52 4.82 -9.12
C LYS A 27 1.85 5.53 -7.80
N THR A 28 2.54 4.87 -6.90
CA THR A 28 2.90 5.41 -5.59
C THR A 28 3.73 6.69 -5.66
N SER A 29 4.66 6.81 -6.62
CA SER A 29 5.49 8.02 -6.77
C SER A 29 4.70 9.27 -7.21
N ASN A 30 3.49 9.11 -7.74
CA ASN A 30 2.61 10.22 -8.12
C ASN A 30 1.58 10.57 -7.04
N ILE A 31 1.69 9.96 -5.86
CA ILE A 31 0.88 10.24 -4.67
C ILE A 31 1.75 11.03 -3.70
N LEU A 32 1.51 12.32 -3.58
CA LEU A 32 2.21 13.20 -2.65
C LEU A 32 1.51 13.21 -1.29
N LEU A 33 2.30 13.24 -0.23
CA LEU A 33 1.79 13.33 1.14
C LEU A 33 2.15 14.68 1.73
N ASP A 34 1.19 15.32 2.39
CA ASP A 34 1.48 16.50 3.22
C ASP A 34 1.94 16.10 4.65
N GLY A 35 2.20 17.09 5.51
CA GLY A 35 2.68 16.87 6.88
C GLY A 35 1.72 16.05 7.76
N ASP A 36 0.44 15.98 7.41
CA ASP A 36 -0.61 15.23 8.12
C ASP A 36 -0.91 13.89 7.42
N PHE A 37 -0.07 13.48 6.47
CA PHE A 37 -0.25 12.28 5.65
C PHE A 37 -1.55 12.28 4.82
N ASN A 38 -2.07 13.47 4.44
CA ASN A 38 -3.12 13.55 3.43
C ASN A 38 -2.50 13.33 2.06
N ALA A 39 -3.13 12.43 1.27
CA ALA A 39 -2.62 12.11 -0.05
C ALA A 39 -3.25 13.00 -1.14
N LYS A 40 -2.41 13.44 -2.07
CA LYS A 40 -2.82 14.22 -3.25
C LYS A 40 -2.20 13.63 -4.49
N LEU A 41 -2.99 13.54 -5.56
CA LEU A 41 -2.48 13.11 -6.88
C LEU A 41 -1.67 14.24 -7.51
N SER A 42 -0.57 13.88 -8.15
CA SER A 42 0.34 14.78 -8.86
C SER A 42 0.67 14.23 -10.25
N ASP A 43 1.36 15.01 -11.09
CA ASP A 43 1.77 14.60 -12.44
C ASP A 43 0.61 14.13 -13.35
N PHE A 44 -0.10 15.12 -13.87
CA PHE A 44 -1.21 14.92 -14.82
C PHE A 44 -0.73 14.90 -16.28
N GLY A 45 0.57 14.83 -16.54
CA GLY A 45 1.15 14.94 -17.89
C GLY A 45 0.68 13.86 -18.87
N LEU A 46 0.20 12.71 -18.38
CA LEU A 46 -0.35 11.63 -19.19
C LEU A 46 -1.88 11.54 -19.16
N ALA A 47 -2.55 12.38 -18.38
CA ALA A 47 -4.01 12.35 -18.26
C ALA A 47 -4.70 12.58 -19.61
N LYS A 48 -5.85 11.97 -19.80
CA LYS A 48 -6.66 12.08 -21.03
C LYS A 48 -8.14 12.19 -20.70
N ASP A 49 -8.84 12.92 -21.56
CA ASP A 49 -10.30 12.87 -21.60
C ASP A 49 -10.76 11.44 -21.83
N GLY A 50 -11.76 11.02 -21.07
CA GLY A 50 -12.42 9.72 -21.24
C GLY A 50 -13.21 9.64 -22.54
N PRO A 51 -13.79 8.45 -22.83
CA PRO A 51 -14.58 8.26 -24.04
C PRO A 51 -15.83 9.15 -24.02
N MET A 52 -16.19 9.69 -25.18
CA MET A 52 -17.34 10.59 -25.36
C MET A 52 -18.39 9.95 -26.25
N GLY A 53 -19.66 10.29 -26.02
CA GLY A 53 -20.79 9.77 -26.79
C GLY A 53 -20.87 8.24 -26.68
N ASP A 54 -20.95 7.55 -27.83
CA ASP A 54 -21.08 6.09 -27.91
C ASP A 54 -19.74 5.33 -27.78
N GLN A 55 -18.64 6.04 -27.54
CA GLN A 55 -17.33 5.42 -27.38
C GLN A 55 -17.21 4.67 -26.05
N THR A 56 -16.65 3.48 -26.08
CA THR A 56 -16.43 2.64 -24.88
C THR A 56 -15.04 2.81 -24.28
N HIS A 57 -14.09 3.35 -25.05
CA HIS A 57 -12.67 3.52 -24.68
C HIS A 57 -12.01 4.63 -25.50
N VAL A 58 -10.85 5.05 -25.07
CA VAL A 58 -9.95 5.92 -25.85
C VAL A 58 -8.83 5.07 -26.43
N SER A 59 -8.73 4.99 -27.75
CA SER A 59 -7.59 4.34 -28.41
C SER A 59 -6.37 5.25 -28.37
N THR A 60 -5.27 4.79 -27.81
CA THR A 60 -4.06 5.58 -27.64
C THR A 60 -2.81 4.70 -27.59
N ARG A 61 -1.64 5.28 -27.98
CA ARG A 61 -0.36 4.61 -27.72
C ARG A 61 -0.26 4.25 -26.24
N VAL A 62 0.22 3.03 -25.95
CA VAL A 62 0.45 2.58 -24.58
C VAL A 62 1.55 3.44 -23.95
N MET A 63 1.22 4.08 -22.84
CA MET A 63 2.11 4.90 -22.02
C MET A 63 1.78 4.66 -20.56
N GLY A 64 2.65 5.11 -19.66
CA GLY A 64 2.53 4.89 -18.22
C GLY A 64 3.66 4.01 -17.70
N THR A 65 3.56 3.58 -16.46
CA THR A 65 4.64 2.89 -15.75
C THR A 65 4.43 1.38 -15.77
N TYR A 66 5.46 0.64 -16.18
CA TYR A 66 5.44 -0.83 -16.16
C TYR A 66 5.18 -1.35 -14.74
N GLY A 67 4.33 -2.38 -14.65
CA GLY A 67 3.89 -2.97 -13.37
C GLY A 67 2.61 -2.36 -12.82
N TYR A 68 2.19 -1.15 -13.27
CA TYR A 68 0.94 -0.49 -12.87
C TYR A 68 -0.11 -0.47 -13.98
N ALA A 69 0.32 -0.58 -15.25
CA ALA A 69 -0.57 -0.53 -16.39
C ALA A 69 -1.48 -1.77 -16.46
N ALA A 70 -2.75 -1.53 -16.75
CA ALA A 70 -3.74 -2.60 -16.89
C ALA A 70 -3.44 -3.50 -18.09
N PRO A 71 -3.63 -4.82 -18.00
CA PRO A 71 -3.24 -5.76 -19.05
C PRO A 71 -3.97 -5.51 -20.37
N GLU A 72 -5.27 -5.21 -20.35
CA GLU A 72 -6.03 -4.89 -21.56
C GLU A 72 -5.50 -3.64 -22.26
N TYR A 73 -5.10 -2.63 -21.49
CA TYR A 73 -4.53 -1.41 -22.04
C TYR A 73 -3.17 -1.67 -22.69
N VAL A 74 -2.31 -2.46 -22.02
CA VAL A 74 -1.01 -2.86 -22.59
C VAL A 74 -1.18 -3.65 -23.89
N MET A 75 -2.17 -4.55 -23.94
CA MET A 75 -2.39 -5.45 -25.10
C MET A 75 -3.07 -4.76 -26.28
N THR A 76 -3.99 -3.84 -26.02
CA THR A 76 -4.89 -3.31 -27.08
C THR A 76 -4.79 -1.81 -27.30
N GLY A 77 -4.14 -1.06 -26.39
CA GLY A 77 -4.16 0.40 -26.40
C GLY A 77 -5.52 1.01 -26.01
N HIS A 78 -6.48 0.21 -25.56
CA HIS A 78 -7.81 0.66 -25.13
C HIS A 78 -7.77 1.17 -23.69
N LEU A 79 -7.75 2.49 -23.55
CA LEU A 79 -7.68 3.16 -22.27
C LEU A 79 -9.09 3.49 -21.77
N THR A 80 -9.35 3.20 -20.49
CA THR A 80 -10.62 3.49 -19.80
C THR A 80 -10.37 3.89 -18.34
N ALA A 81 -11.36 4.47 -17.68
CA ALA A 81 -11.30 4.69 -16.22
C ALA A 81 -11.04 3.38 -15.43
N ARG A 82 -11.47 2.22 -15.96
CA ARG A 82 -11.17 0.90 -15.36
C ARG A 82 -9.68 0.54 -15.44
N SER A 83 -8.92 1.14 -16.34
CA SER A 83 -7.47 0.97 -16.40
C SER A 83 -6.78 1.66 -15.20
N ASP A 84 -7.27 2.84 -14.76
CA ASP A 84 -6.80 3.49 -13.53
C ASP A 84 -7.15 2.68 -12.28
N VAL A 85 -8.33 2.03 -12.25
CA VAL A 85 -8.73 1.15 -11.15
C VAL A 85 -7.75 -0.01 -10.98
N TYR A 86 -7.20 -0.55 -12.07
CA TYR A 86 -6.16 -1.56 -11.97
C TYR A 86 -4.89 -1.00 -11.34
N GLY A 87 -4.41 0.17 -11.78
CA GLY A 87 -3.26 0.86 -11.18
C GLY A 87 -3.48 1.14 -9.69
N PHE A 88 -4.70 1.57 -9.32
CA PHE A 88 -5.08 1.71 -7.91
C PHE A 88 -4.96 0.39 -7.14
N GLY A 89 -5.41 -0.72 -7.73
CA GLY A 89 -5.26 -2.06 -7.15
C GLY A 89 -3.80 -2.42 -6.87
N VAL A 90 -2.87 -2.05 -7.78
CA VAL A 90 -1.43 -2.27 -7.60
C VAL A 90 -0.90 -1.45 -6.42
N VAL A 91 -1.23 -0.15 -6.36
CA VAL A 91 -0.84 0.73 -5.24
C VAL A 91 -1.41 0.22 -3.92
N LEU A 92 -2.67 -0.24 -3.91
CA LEU A 92 -3.28 -0.82 -2.71
C LEU A 92 -2.52 -2.06 -2.23
N LEU A 93 -2.03 -2.91 -3.15
CA LEU A 93 -1.15 -4.03 -2.79
C LEU A 93 0.17 -3.56 -2.20
N GLU A 94 0.80 -2.54 -2.79
CA GLU A 94 2.05 -1.98 -2.25
C GLU A 94 1.86 -1.51 -0.80
N LEU A 95 0.75 -0.81 -0.52
CA LEU A 95 0.40 -0.33 0.82
C LEU A 95 0.12 -1.48 1.80
N LEU A 96 -0.58 -2.53 1.36
CA LEU A 96 -0.94 -3.68 2.21
C LEU A 96 0.24 -4.60 2.52
N LEU A 97 1.15 -4.78 1.56
CA LEU A 97 2.23 -5.75 1.66
C LEU A 97 3.58 -5.11 2.01
N GLY A 98 3.68 -3.77 2.00
CA GLY A 98 4.93 -3.03 2.23
C GLY A 98 6.00 -3.37 1.18
N ARG A 99 5.59 -3.68 -0.06
CA ARG A 99 6.46 -4.15 -1.16
C ARG A 99 6.25 -3.30 -2.40
N ARG A 100 7.29 -3.13 -3.21
CA ARG A 100 7.22 -2.44 -4.50
C ARG A 100 6.51 -3.31 -5.54
N ALA A 101 5.79 -2.68 -6.47
CA ALA A 101 5.13 -3.34 -7.59
C ALA A 101 6.09 -4.20 -8.42
N LEU A 102 7.32 -3.71 -8.59
CA LEU A 102 8.42 -4.45 -9.22
C LEU A 102 9.65 -4.41 -8.30
N ASP A 103 10.20 -5.57 -7.99
CA ASP A 103 11.40 -5.71 -7.15
C ASP A 103 12.30 -6.84 -7.65
N LYS A 104 13.35 -6.48 -8.39
CA LYS A 104 14.34 -7.42 -8.93
C LYS A 104 15.28 -8.01 -7.86
N GLY A 105 15.30 -7.44 -6.65
CA GLY A 105 16.08 -7.96 -5.52
C GLY A 105 15.49 -9.21 -4.87
N ARG A 106 14.27 -9.58 -5.26
CA ARG A 106 13.57 -10.77 -4.74
C ARG A 106 13.73 -11.98 -5.66
N PRO A 107 13.34 -13.18 -5.20
CA PRO A 107 13.30 -14.38 -6.07
C PRO A 107 12.46 -14.11 -7.32
N SER A 108 12.85 -14.65 -8.48
CA SER A 108 12.24 -14.37 -9.79
C SER A 108 10.72 -14.46 -9.82
N ARG A 109 10.14 -15.45 -9.10
CA ARG A 109 8.68 -15.63 -8.96
C ARG A 109 7.98 -14.49 -8.20
N GLU A 110 8.73 -13.62 -7.54
CA GLU A 110 8.24 -12.52 -6.70
C GLU A 110 8.63 -11.14 -7.26
N HIS A 111 9.26 -11.08 -8.45
CA HIS A 111 9.67 -9.82 -9.07
C HIS A 111 8.47 -8.92 -9.39
N ASN A 112 7.35 -9.52 -9.82
CA ASN A 112 6.09 -8.83 -10.08
C ASN A 112 5.12 -9.08 -8.93
N LEU A 113 4.81 -8.01 -8.19
CA LEU A 113 3.96 -8.06 -7.01
C LEU A 113 2.57 -8.60 -7.31
N VAL A 114 1.96 -8.16 -8.42
CA VAL A 114 0.60 -8.58 -8.81
C VAL A 114 0.56 -10.06 -9.16
N GLU A 115 1.50 -10.55 -9.98
CA GLU A 115 1.56 -11.95 -10.37
C GLU A 115 1.74 -12.87 -9.17
N TRP A 116 2.58 -12.46 -8.22
CA TRP A 116 2.83 -13.22 -7.01
C TRP A 116 1.67 -13.16 -6.01
N ALA A 117 1.14 -11.95 -5.71
CA ALA A 117 0.19 -11.77 -4.63
C ALA A 117 -1.25 -12.12 -5.01
N ARG A 118 -1.69 -11.78 -6.24
CA ARG A 118 -3.09 -11.94 -6.67
C ARG A 118 -3.66 -13.34 -6.44
N PRO A 119 -2.96 -14.46 -6.74
CA PRO A 119 -3.46 -15.80 -6.43
C PRO A 119 -3.63 -16.07 -4.92
N LEU A 120 -2.87 -15.34 -4.07
CA LEU A 120 -2.91 -15.52 -2.62
C LEU A 120 -4.04 -14.71 -1.97
N LEU A 121 -4.47 -13.60 -2.58
CA LEU A 121 -5.51 -12.71 -2.06
C LEU A 121 -6.86 -13.43 -1.90
N ASN A 122 -7.17 -14.41 -2.74
CA ASN A 122 -8.41 -15.17 -2.68
C ASN A 122 -8.40 -16.28 -1.61
N HIS A 123 -7.33 -16.42 -0.84
CA HIS A 123 -7.19 -17.44 0.18
C HIS A 123 -7.12 -16.82 1.59
N ASN A 124 -8.22 -16.88 2.33
CA ASN A 124 -8.38 -16.27 3.67
C ASN A 124 -7.23 -16.52 4.67
N LYS A 125 -6.59 -17.69 4.62
CA LYS A 125 -5.48 -18.02 5.53
C LYS A 125 -4.12 -17.56 5.00
N LYS A 126 -3.95 -17.51 3.67
CA LYS A 126 -2.68 -17.14 3.04
C LYS A 126 -2.50 -15.63 3.00
N VAL A 127 -3.60 -14.89 2.78
CA VAL A 127 -3.56 -13.44 2.67
C VAL A 127 -2.99 -12.77 3.92
N LEU A 128 -3.39 -13.22 5.12
CA LEU A 128 -2.90 -12.65 6.38
C LEU A 128 -1.39 -12.85 6.61
N ARG A 129 -0.80 -13.87 5.97
CA ARG A 129 0.64 -14.16 6.09
C ARG A 129 1.51 -13.29 5.18
N ILE A 130 0.92 -12.67 4.16
CA ILE A 130 1.65 -11.83 3.20
C ILE A 130 1.48 -10.33 3.48
N LEU A 131 0.59 -9.95 4.40
CA LEU A 131 0.47 -8.55 4.84
C LEU A 131 1.78 -8.08 5.48
N ASP A 132 2.00 -6.78 5.42
CA ASP A 132 3.18 -6.17 6.04
C ASP A 132 3.18 -6.44 7.56
N PRO A 133 4.19 -7.16 8.10
CA PRO A 133 4.25 -7.46 9.53
C PRO A 133 4.27 -6.22 10.41
N ARG A 134 4.72 -5.07 9.89
CA ARG A 134 4.75 -3.80 10.63
C ARG A 134 3.35 -3.26 10.96
N MET A 135 2.32 -3.75 10.25
CA MET A 135 0.93 -3.39 10.53
C MET A 135 0.23 -4.37 11.48
N GLU A 136 0.93 -5.39 11.99
CA GLU A 136 0.34 -6.35 12.91
C GLU A 136 -0.21 -5.65 14.16
N GLY A 137 -1.44 -6.00 14.55
CA GLY A 137 -2.14 -5.35 15.67
C GLY A 137 -2.80 -4.00 15.34
N GLN A 138 -2.62 -3.44 14.13
CA GLN A 138 -3.20 -2.15 13.73
C GLN A 138 -4.47 -2.29 12.88
N TYR A 139 -4.98 -3.49 12.68
CA TYR A 139 -6.18 -3.76 11.89
C TYR A 139 -6.92 -4.99 12.40
N SER A 140 -8.22 -5.02 12.18
CA SER A 140 -9.00 -6.24 12.42
C SER A 140 -8.83 -7.23 11.26
N VAL A 141 -8.87 -8.54 11.55
CA VAL A 141 -8.83 -9.58 10.50
C VAL A 141 -9.96 -9.39 9.49
N LYS A 142 -11.12 -8.89 9.94
CA LYS A 142 -12.27 -8.61 9.10
C LYS A 142 -12.00 -7.47 8.12
N THR A 143 -11.40 -6.39 8.60
CA THR A 143 -10.94 -5.25 7.79
C THR A 143 -9.90 -5.68 6.77
N ALA A 144 -8.85 -6.39 7.19
CA ALA A 144 -7.83 -6.89 6.30
C ALA A 144 -8.42 -7.73 5.14
N LYS A 145 -9.36 -8.62 5.42
CA LYS A 145 -10.04 -9.42 4.39
C LYS A 145 -10.88 -8.58 3.44
N LYS A 146 -11.56 -7.54 3.91
CA LYS A 146 -12.33 -6.65 3.03
C LYS A 146 -11.44 -5.89 2.07
N VAL A 147 -10.35 -5.31 2.59
CA VAL A 147 -9.44 -4.50 1.77
C VAL A 147 -8.63 -5.36 0.80
N THR A 148 -8.20 -6.55 1.21
CA THR A 148 -7.51 -7.49 0.31
C THR A 148 -8.44 -8.02 -0.79
N ASN A 149 -9.73 -8.26 -0.49
CA ASN A 149 -10.72 -8.60 -1.51
C ASN A 149 -10.97 -7.43 -2.49
N LEU A 150 -10.99 -6.19 -2.00
CA LEU A 150 -11.06 -5.00 -2.86
C LEU A 150 -9.87 -4.95 -3.81
N ALA A 151 -8.64 -5.14 -3.30
CA ALA A 151 -7.44 -5.20 -4.14
C ALA A 151 -7.56 -6.31 -5.20
N TYR A 152 -8.05 -7.50 -4.84
CA TYR A 152 -8.29 -8.59 -5.77
C TYR A 152 -9.27 -8.22 -6.89
N GLN A 153 -10.36 -7.52 -6.55
CA GLN A 153 -11.36 -7.06 -7.53
C GLN A 153 -10.77 -5.99 -8.45
N CYS A 154 -10.05 -5.00 -7.91
CA CYS A 154 -9.37 -3.97 -8.71
C CYS A 154 -8.38 -4.58 -9.72
N LEU A 155 -7.72 -5.67 -9.36
CA LEU A 155 -6.74 -6.40 -10.20
C LEU A 155 -7.38 -7.46 -11.11
N SER A 156 -8.71 -7.42 -11.31
CA SER A 156 -9.37 -8.33 -12.27
C SER A 156 -8.78 -8.18 -13.66
N GLN A 157 -8.54 -9.31 -14.34
CA GLN A 157 -8.11 -9.34 -15.74
C GLN A 157 -9.20 -8.74 -16.66
N ASN A 158 -10.48 -9.00 -16.33
CA ASN A 158 -11.61 -8.39 -17.03
C ASN A 158 -11.87 -6.99 -16.47
N PRO A 159 -11.74 -5.91 -17.27
CA PRO A 159 -12.01 -4.54 -16.81
C PRO A 159 -13.42 -4.34 -16.24
N LYS A 160 -14.42 -5.05 -16.80
CA LYS A 160 -15.81 -4.99 -16.33
C LYS A 160 -16.00 -5.57 -14.91
N GLY A 161 -15.10 -6.45 -14.48
CA GLY A 161 -15.10 -7.04 -13.14
C GLY A 161 -14.48 -6.14 -12.06
N ARG A 162 -13.84 -5.03 -12.45
CA ARG A 162 -13.27 -4.06 -11.51
C ARG A 162 -14.38 -3.12 -11.00
N PRO A 163 -14.36 -2.68 -9.73
CA PRO A 163 -15.33 -1.71 -9.20
C PRO A 163 -15.15 -0.33 -9.84
N LEU A 164 -16.15 0.55 -9.73
CA LEU A 164 -15.98 1.99 -9.96
C LEU A 164 -15.18 2.60 -8.81
N MET A 165 -14.45 3.71 -9.05
CA MET A 165 -13.73 4.37 -7.97
C MET A 165 -14.66 4.93 -6.87
N SER A 166 -15.88 5.36 -7.21
CA SER A 166 -16.90 5.72 -6.22
C SER A 166 -17.24 4.57 -5.25
N GLN A 167 -17.38 3.36 -5.76
CA GLN A 167 -17.61 2.15 -4.94
C GLN A 167 -16.37 1.79 -4.08
N VAL A 168 -15.16 2.03 -4.61
CA VAL A 168 -13.91 1.87 -3.86
C VAL A 168 -13.87 2.83 -2.68
N VAL A 169 -14.22 4.11 -2.90
CA VAL A 169 -14.30 5.14 -1.85
C VAL A 169 -15.28 4.72 -0.76
N GLU A 170 -16.53 4.38 -1.14
CA GLU A 170 -17.56 3.94 -0.20
C GLU A 170 -17.10 2.76 0.68
N LEU A 171 -16.45 1.77 0.07
CA LEU A 171 -15.94 0.61 0.81
C LEU A 171 -14.83 1.02 1.80
N LEU A 172 -13.88 1.86 1.37
CA LEU A 172 -12.77 2.29 2.22
C LEU A 172 -13.23 3.20 3.36
N GLU A 173 -14.21 4.09 3.14
CA GLU A 173 -14.85 4.89 4.20
C GLU A 173 -15.55 4.00 5.22
N GLY A 174 -16.31 3.02 4.76
CA GLY A 174 -17.00 2.06 5.64
C GLY A 174 -16.06 1.10 6.39
N VAL A 175 -14.80 1.01 5.96
CA VAL A 175 -13.74 0.28 6.68
C VAL A 175 -13.14 1.18 7.76
N GLN A 176 -12.82 2.42 7.44
CA GLN A 176 -12.17 3.36 8.36
C GLN A 176 -13.07 3.69 9.57
N SER A 177 -14.35 3.98 9.35
CA SER A 177 -15.30 4.28 10.42
C SER A 177 -15.46 3.13 11.43
N LYS A 178 -15.40 1.87 10.96
CA LYS A 178 -15.53 0.70 11.85
C LYS A 178 -14.28 0.39 12.65
N ASP A 179 -13.11 0.66 12.11
CA ASP A 179 -11.85 0.49 12.85
C ASP A 179 -11.77 1.53 13.98
N GLU A 180 -12.26 2.74 13.79
CA GLU A 180 -12.36 3.77 14.82
C GLU A 180 -13.33 3.34 15.94
N ASP A 181 -14.51 2.85 15.62
CA ASP A 181 -15.50 2.37 16.62
C ASP A 181 -15.00 1.16 17.41
N GLU A 182 -14.32 0.19 16.78
CA GLU A 182 -13.75 -0.98 17.47
C GLU A 182 -12.58 -0.58 18.40
N MET A 183 -11.77 0.42 18.05
CA MET A 183 -10.70 0.94 18.91
C MET A 183 -11.23 1.70 20.13
N PHE A 184 -12.31 2.47 19.99
CA PHE A 184 -12.95 3.15 21.14
C PHE A 184 -13.55 2.16 22.13
N GLN A 185 -14.21 1.09 21.66
CA GLN A 185 -14.81 0.07 22.53
C GLN A 185 -13.78 -0.77 23.31
N THR A 186 -12.57 -0.94 22.79
CA THR A 186 -11.50 -1.65 23.52
C THR A 186 -10.89 -0.79 24.63
N ASN A 187 -10.86 0.53 24.47
CA ASN A 187 -10.34 1.44 25.50
C ASN A 187 -11.31 1.59 26.69
N GLU A 188 -12.63 1.49 26.48
CA GLU A 188 -13.61 1.53 27.58
C GLU A 188 -13.63 0.27 28.45
N LYS A 189 -13.20 -0.88 27.91
CA LYS A 189 -13.12 -2.14 28.66
C LYS A 189 -11.81 -2.34 29.42
N GLY A 190 -10.86 -1.41 29.32
CA GLY A 190 -9.53 -1.48 29.95
C GLY A 190 -9.42 -0.79 31.30
N VAL A 191 -10.48 -0.15 31.82
CA VAL A 191 -10.49 0.48 33.15
C VAL A 191 -11.30 -0.39 34.10
N THR A 192 -10.75 -1.51 34.56
CA THR A 192 -11.16 -2.13 35.80
C THR A 192 -10.51 -1.36 36.95
N LEU A 193 -11.33 -0.55 37.63
CA LEU A 193 -11.03 0.05 38.91
C LEU A 193 -10.65 -1.08 39.87
N TYR A 194 -9.41 -1.10 40.35
CA TYR A 194 -9.06 -1.82 41.57
C TYR A 194 -9.67 -1.04 42.73
N GLU A 195 -10.78 -1.53 43.24
CA GLU A 195 -11.28 -1.10 44.55
C GLU A 195 -10.28 -1.53 45.62
N ASP A 196 -9.80 -0.53 46.30
CA ASP A 196 -8.97 -0.58 47.48
C ASP A 196 -9.74 -1.29 48.64
N SER A 197 -9.22 -2.41 49.08
CA SER A 197 -9.72 -3.03 50.30
C SER A 197 -8.54 -3.43 51.19
N GLY A 198 -8.32 -2.58 52.21
CA GLY A 198 -7.87 -3.08 53.49
C GLY A 198 -6.41 -2.93 53.85
N LEU A 199 -6.16 -1.93 54.67
CA LEU A 199 -5.02 -1.74 55.56
C LEU A 199 -4.53 -3.04 56.20
N SER A 200 -3.21 -3.28 56.19
CA SER A 200 -2.51 -3.75 57.39
C SER A 200 -1.05 -3.33 57.35
N SER A 201 -0.68 -2.62 58.40
CA SER A 201 0.63 -2.13 58.78
C SER A 201 1.61 -3.26 59.08
N CYS A 202 2.87 -3.15 58.64
CA CYS A 202 4.04 -3.54 59.44
C CYS A 202 5.33 -2.90 58.90
N THR A 203 6.09 -2.38 59.80
CA THR A 203 7.30 -1.58 59.75
C THR A 203 8.56 -2.33 59.29
N PRO A 204 9.69 -1.63 59.00
CA PRO A 204 10.81 -2.15 58.21
C PRO A 204 11.91 -2.75 59.10
N GLU A 205 12.57 -3.78 58.60
CA GLU A 205 13.87 -4.19 59.14
C GLU A 205 14.98 -4.01 58.08
N THR A 206 15.92 -3.20 58.50
CA THR A 206 17.26 -2.97 57.95
C THR A 206 18.16 -4.18 58.17
N ARG A 207 18.94 -4.58 57.15
CA ARG A 207 20.31 -5.13 57.28
C ARG A 207 21.05 -5.14 55.96
N ASN A 208 22.09 -4.33 55.87
CA ASN A 208 23.31 -4.48 55.08
C ASN A 208 24.40 -5.06 56.02
N PRO A 209 25.64 -5.31 55.57
CA PRO A 209 26.20 -5.81 54.30
C PRO A 209 27.18 -6.99 54.54
N ASP A 210 27.75 -7.61 53.49
CA ASP A 210 29.20 -7.85 53.41
C ASP A 210 29.64 -8.60 52.13
N THR A 211 30.61 -8.01 51.46
CA THR A 211 31.93 -8.44 50.96
C THR A 211 32.07 -9.69 50.10
N GLY A 212 32.80 -9.49 48.94
CA GLY A 212 33.60 -10.52 48.28
C GLY A 212 33.82 -10.30 46.77
N ASN A 213 34.62 -9.44 46.35
CA ASN A 213 35.97 -9.45 45.81
C ASN A 213 36.26 -10.52 44.73
N GLY A 214 36.71 -10.07 43.52
CA GLY A 214 37.41 -10.93 42.54
C GLY A 214 37.45 -10.39 41.12
N ARG A 215 38.24 -9.35 40.87
CA ARG A 215 39.30 -9.15 39.86
C ARG A 215 39.28 -10.13 38.64
N ARG A 216 39.24 -9.65 37.38
CA ARG A 216 40.31 -9.08 36.58
C ARG A 216 39.83 -8.71 35.19
N LYS A 217 40.22 -7.52 34.72
CA LYS A 217 40.43 -7.08 33.35
C LYS A 217 41.80 -7.60 32.84
N PRO A 218 42.31 -7.30 31.62
CA PRO A 218 41.78 -6.60 30.45
C PRO A 218 42.24 -7.23 29.10
N ALA A 219 41.84 -6.69 27.96
CA ALA A 219 42.71 -6.04 26.99
C ALA A 219 42.28 -6.20 25.51
N ASN A 220 42.30 -5.07 24.86
CA ASN A 220 42.71 -4.76 23.47
C ASN A 220 41.92 -5.37 22.33
N GLY A 221 41.48 -4.62 21.34
CA GLY A 221 41.91 -3.33 20.82
C GLY A 221 41.88 -3.36 19.30
N ARG A 222 41.62 -2.22 18.69
CA ARG A 222 41.68 -1.82 17.28
C ARG A 222 40.38 -1.83 16.50
N SER A 223 39.75 -0.65 16.35
CA SER A 223 39.94 0.37 15.29
C SER A 223 40.22 -0.19 13.90
N ASN A 224 39.28 0.01 12.99
CA ASN A 224 39.53 0.65 11.69
C ASN A 224 38.20 0.87 10.95
N SER A 225 37.87 2.16 10.82
CA SER A 225 37.78 2.90 9.56
C SER A 225 36.74 2.45 8.57
N GLU A 226 35.75 3.31 8.42
CA GLU A 226 34.95 3.50 7.20
C GLU A 226 35.80 3.57 5.93
N PRO A 227 35.22 3.26 4.77
CA PRO A 227 34.96 4.38 3.91
C PRO A 227 33.53 4.42 3.33
N SER A 228 33.00 5.62 3.34
CA SER A 228 31.97 6.13 2.46
C SER A 228 32.20 5.70 1.01
N THR A 229 31.16 5.13 0.40
CA THR A 229 30.98 5.19 -1.04
C THR A 229 29.53 5.53 -1.35
N GLU A 230 29.36 6.81 -1.69
CA GLU A 230 28.28 7.25 -2.55
C GLU A 230 28.16 6.32 -3.76
N CYS A 231 27.00 5.83 -4.02
CA CYS A 231 26.59 5.40 -5.34
C CYS A 231 25.19 5.97 -5.61
N ASP A 232 25.19 7.20 -6.10
CA ASP A 232 24.20 7.66 -7.05
C ASP A 232 24.06 6.62 -8.14
N LEU A 233 22.84 6.27 -8.46
CA LEU A 233 22.34 5.94 -9.79
C LEU A 233 20.89 5.47 -9.67
N TYR A 234 20.02 6.42 -9.38
CA TYR A 234 18.61 6.26 -9.69
C TYR A 234 18.41 6.78 -11.11
N ASN A 235 18.29 5.88 -12.08
CA ASN A 235 17.88 6.20 -13.42
C ASN A 235 16.43 5.71 -13.63
N PRO A 236 15.42 6.59 -13.55
CA PRO A 236 14.04 6.22 -13.79
C PRO A 236 13.66 6.65 -15.20
N CYS A 237 13.94 5.87 -16.21
CA CYS A 237 13.28 5.98 -17.53
C CYS A 237 13.70 4.82 -18.41
N SER A 238 12.89 3.79 -18.48
CA SER A 238 12.83 2.94 -19.67
C SER A 238 11.44 3.09 -20.27
N ASP A 239 11.33 4.04 -21.18
CA ASP A 239 10.17 4.23 -22.03
C ASP A 239 9.96 3.00 -22.89
N PHE A 240 8.78 2.43 -22.85
CA PHE A 240 8.34 1.42 -23.80
C PHE A 240 8.07 2.08 -25.16
N ALA A 241 9.08 2.11 -26.01
CA ALA A 241 8.89 2.27 -27.44
C ALA A 241 8.84 0.89 -28.08
N VAL A 242 7.63 0.36 -28.28
CA VAL A 242 7.45 -0.79 -29.16
C VAL A 242 7.46 -0.26 -30.60
N SER A 243 8.54 -0.51 -31.32
CA SER A 243 8.64 -0.28 -32.75
C SER A 243 7.76 -1.30 -33.49
N SER A 244 6.76 -0.83 -34.21
CA SER A 244 6.00 -1.63 -35.15
C SER A 244 6.84 -1.93 -36.38
N PRO A 245 6.83 -3.15 -36.96
CA PRO A 245 7.47 -3.42 -38.22
C PRO A 245 6.63 -2.81 -39.35
N VAL A 246 7.26 -1.95 -40.16
CA VAL A 246 6.76 -1.50 -41.43
C VAL A 246 6.74 -2.72 -42.35
N ARG A 247 5.57 -3.11 -42.88
CA ARG A 247 5.44 -3.99 -44.04
C ARG A 247 5.53 -3.13 -45.29
N SER A 248 6.50 -3.42 -46.09
CA SER A 248 6.59 -3.07 -47.51
C SER A 248 5.51 -3.74 -48.33
#